data_02e8e8846e4cc93cf276fa36772bead4
#
_entry.id   02e8e8846e4cc93cf276fa36772bead4
#
_cell.length_a   1.000
_cell.length_b   1.000
_cell.length_c   1.000
_cell.angle_alpha   90.00
_cell.angle_beta   90.00
_cell.angle_gamma   90.00
#
_symmetry.space_group_name_H-M   'P 1'
#
loop_
_entity.id
_entity.type
_entity.pdbx_description
1 polymer ?
#
loop_
_entity_poly.entity_id
_entity_poly.type
_entity_poly.pdbx_seq_one_letter_code
_entity_poly.pdbx_strand_id
1 'polypeptide(L)'
;MITLQNLYLRVGTFRIDNLNLDLQEKQIHVLLGPTGSGKTLVLESIIGLRRFQGGRILIGGKEVQKLPPEKREISYVPQDLALFPHLTVRENLLYGLRAQNKARNGTDSHLNRLIDTLRIGHLLARYPHGLSGGEKQRVALGRALAPAPKLILLDEPLAALDPALKSEIQQLLLSLHRSLQFTALHVTHDLDEAYLLGDAVTVLIEGKVEQEGRKEEVFLRPHTVPVAQFLGLRNLVPGRVKKIDERERRISVSFWGGEITIPADHAARNLIYGEEVILYLRPEEVLILREGKPIKESLRQNILTGEVVRILDRGTQHWVFFRPLGVDSQLEIHLPNYVFRNLALQEGQKIQVAMRKESFWVIPVLIPKPPAQGNF
;
A
#
# COMPACT_ATOMS: atom_id res chain seq x y z
N MET A 1 7.63 18.60 5.59
CA MET A 1 7.00 17.70 6.53
C MET A 1 5.54 18.10 6.73
N ILE A 2 4.63 17.14 6.69
CA ILE A 2 3.20 17.35 6.93
C ILE A 2 2.81 16.44 8.06
N THR A 3 2.10 17.01 9.03
CA THR A 3 1.65 16.26 10.19
C THR A 3 0.17 16.48 10.40
N LEU A 4 -0.60 15.40 10.42
CA LEU A 4 -1.99 15.39 10.87
C LEU A 4 -2.01 14.87 12.31
N GLN A 5 -2.65 15.61 13.20
CA GLN A 5 -2.73 15.25 14.61
C GLN A 5 -4.19 15.14 15.05
N ASN A 6 -4.58 13.94 15.47
CA ASN A 6 -5.90 13.66 16.02
C ASN A 6 -7.04 14.18 15.13
N LEU A 7 -6.90 14.03 13.80
CA LEU A 7 -7.89 14.51 12.85
C LEU A 7 -9.21 13.76 13.06
N TYR A 8 -10.28 14.54 13.28
CA TYR A 8 -11.65 14.04 13.40
C TYR A 8 -12.52 14.64 12.31
N LEU A 9 -13.13 13.77 11.50
CA LEU A 9 -13.98 14.16 10.40
C LEU A 9 -15.23 13.27 10.36
N ARG A 10 -16.41 13.89 10.18
CA ARG A 10 -17.66 13.19 9.98
C ARG A 10 -18.39 13.69 8.74
N VAL A 11 -18.84 12.75 7.90
CA VAL A 11 -19.63 13.02 6.70
C VAL A 11 -20.78 12.02 6.64
N GLY A 12 -22.00 12.48 6.93
CA GLY A 12 -23.15 11.58 7.08
C GLY A 12 -22.93 10.56 8.18
N THR A 13 -22.96 9.27 7.83
CA THR A 13 -22.69 8.15 8.74
C THR A 13 -21.21 7.78 8.80
N PHE A 14 -20.42 8.19 7.82
CA PHE A 14 -18.99 7.90 7.77
C PHE A 14 -18.20 8.82 8.70
N ARG A 15 -17.19 8.26 9.36
CA ARG A 15 -16.31 9.00 10.27
C ARG A 15 -14.86 8.57 10.15
N ILE A 16 -13.97 9.52 10.36
CA ILE A 16 -12.56 9.33 10.62
C ILE A 16 -12.32 9.78 12.05
N ASP A 17 -11.84 8.86 12.88
CA ASP A 17 -11.61 9.13 14.29
C ASP A 17 -10.11 9.07 14.59
N ASN A 18 -9.56 10.14 15.17
CA ASN A 18 -8.19 10.20 15.67
C ASN A 18 -7.12 9.82 14.62
N LEU A 19 -7.29 10.30 13.37
CA LEU A 19 -6.30 10.02 12.35
C LEU A 19 -5.04 10.85 12.60
N ASN A 20 -3.93 10.13 12.72
CA ASN A 20 -2.60 10.69 12.80
C ASN A 20 -1.81 10.23 11.57
N LEU A 21 -1.04 11.14 10.97
CA LEU A 21 -0.25 10.86 9.78
C LEU A 21 0.95 11.81 9.75
N ASP A 22 2.14 11.28 9.51
CA ASP A 22 3.36 12.08 9.43
C ASP A 22 4.12 11.79 8.13
N LEU A 23 4.12 12.76 7.22
CA LEU A 23 4.80 12.65 5.95
C LEU A 23 6.20 13.25 6.05
N GLN A 24 7.20 12.45 5.75
CA GLN A 24 8.59 12.90 5.69
C GLN A 24 8.85 13.68 4.40
N GLU A 25 9.77 14.65 4.47
CA GLU A 25 10.15 15.44 3.30
C GLU A 25 10.86 14.57 2.25
N LYS A 26 10.64 14.92 0.98
CA LYS A 26 11.27 14.28 -0.19
C LYS A 26 10.94 12.79 -0.33
N GLN A 27 9.82 12.35 0.21
CA GLN A 27 9.31 10.99 0.06
C GLN A 27 7.95 10.99 -0.65
N ILE A 28 7.67 9.91 -1.33
CA ILE A 28 6.32 9.56 -1.77
C ILE A 28 5.70 8.72 -0.67
N HIS A 29 4.76 9.31 0.07
CA HIS A 29 3.95 8.59 1.04
C HIS A 29 2.65 8.15 0.39
N VAL A 30 2.34 6.87 0.46
CA VAL A 30 1.10 6.34 -0.13
C VAL A 30 0.04 6.17 0.95
N LEU A 31 -1.13 6.76 0.72
CA LEU A 31 -2.34 6.47 1.49
C LEU A 31 -3.15 5.41 0.75
N LEU A 32 -3.05 4.18 1.22
CA LEU A 32 -3.59 2.98 0.61
C LEU A 32 -4.85 2.53 1.35
N GLY A 33 -5.84 2.00 0.65
CA GLY A 33 -7.04 1.44 1.28
C GLY A 33 -8.16 1.16 0.29
N PRO A 34 -9.18 0.39 0.68
CA PRO A 34 -10.31 0.08 -0.19
C PRO A 34 -11.09 1.34 -0.58
N THR A 35 -11.91 1.23 -1.62
CA THR A 35 -12.86 2.30 -2.00
C THR A 35 -13.79 2.59 -0.82
N GLY A 36 -14.03 3.88 -0.54
CA GLY A 36 -14.86 4.30 0.59
C GLY A 36 -14.15 4.34 1.95
N SER A 37 -12.86 4.05 2.04
CA SER A 37 -12.12 4.13 3.31
C SER A 37 -11.86 5.55 3.83
N GLY A 38 -12.15 6.59 3.02
CA GLY A 38 -12.01 8.00 3.42
C GLY A 38 -10.76 8.71 2.91
N LYS A 39 -9.98 8.10 1.99
CA LYS A 39 -8.73 8.66 1.45
C LYS A 39 -8.90 10.06 0.84
N THR A 40 -9.87 10.23 -0.05
CA THR A 40 -10.19 11.54 -0.66
C THR A 40 -10.60 12.57 0.39
N LEU A 41 -11.35 12.16 1.43
CA LEU A 41 -11.74 13.06 2.52
C LEU A 41 -10.52 13.58 3.29
N VAL A 42 -9.51 12.73 3.50
CA VAL A 42 -8.23 13.14 4.11
C VAL A 42 -7.53 14.16 3.21
N LEU A 43 -7.42 13.89 1.89
CA LEU A 43 -6.83 14.84 0.94
C LEU A 43 -7.56 16.18 0.92
N GLU A 44 -8.89 16.16 0.79
CA GLU A 44 -9.73 17.38 0.78
C GLU A 44 -9.53 18.21 2.07
N SER A 45 -9.32 17.55 3.22
CA SER A 45 -9.03 18.23 4.48
C SER A 45 -7.66 18.87 4.48
N ILE A 46 -6.63 18.20 3.94
CA ILE A 46 -5.28 18.73 3.81
C ILE A 46 -5.27 19.95 2.87
N ILE A 47 -5.96 19.87 1.73
CA ILE A 47 -6.07 20.96 0.76
C ILE A 47 -6.85 22.15 1.35
N GLY A 48 -7.85 21.87 2.21
CA GLY A 48 -8.75 22.86 2.78
C GLY A 48 -10.08 23.02 2.03
N LEU A 49 -10.38 22.08 1.13
CA LEU A 49 -11.68 22.00 0.46
C LEU A 49 -12.77 21.48 1.41
N ARG A 50 -12.36 20.76 2.45
CA ARG A 50 -13.27 20.22 3.46
C ARG A 50 -12.86 20.66 4.85
N ARG A 51 -13.86 21.09 5.63
CA ARG A 51 -13.69 21.37 7.06
C ARG A 51 -13.77 20.07 7.85
N PHE A 52 -12.95 19.95 8.88
CA PHE A 52 -12.96 18.86 9.84
C PHE A 52 -13.37 19.39 11.23
N GLN A 53 -13.84 18.52 12.10
CA GLN A 53 -14.44 18.91 13.38
C GLN A 53 -13.41 18.99 14.51
N GLY A 54 -12.27 18.31 14.39
CA GLY A 54 -11.25 18.30 15.43
C GLY A 54 -9.88 17.92 14.90
N GLY A 55 -8.84 18.22 15.66
CA GLY A 55 -7.45 17.94 15.31
C GLY A 55 -6.73 19.14 14.71
N ARG A 56 -5.52 18.88 14.19
CA ARG A 56 -4.65 19.88 13.57
C ARG A 56 -3.97 19.35 12.33
N ILE A 57 -3.73 20.25 11.38
CA ILE A 57 -2.93 19.98 10.18
C ILE A 57 -1.79 20.98 10.15
N LEU A 58 -0.56 20.46 10.14
CA LEU A 58 0.66 21.26 10.07
C LEU A 58 1.36 21.01 8.73
N ILE A 59 1.79 22.05 8.05
CA ILE A 59 2.60 22.00 6.84
C ILE A 59 3.84 22.85 7.08
N GLY A 60 5.03 22.22 7.01
CA GLY A 60 6.27 22.90 7.38
C GLY A 60 6.27 23.47 8.81
N GLY A 61 5.61 22.76 9.74
CA GLY A 61 5.47 23.16 11.13
C GLY A 61 4.42 24.27 11.40
N LYS A 62 3.72 24.76 10.37
CA LYS A 62 2.69 25.81 10.52
C LYS A 62 1.30 25.20 10.45
N GLU A 63 0.43 25.58 11.37
CA GLU A 63 -0.99 25.19 11.33
C GLU A 63 -1.69 25.84 10.13
N VAL A 64 -2.38 25.04 9.34
CA VAL A 64 -3.01 25.49 8.08
C VAL A 64 -4.55 25.38 8.08
N GLN A 65 -5.17 24.84 9.11
CA GLN A 65 -6.62 24.61 9.13
C GLN A 65 -7.45 25.88 8.93
N LYS A 66 -6.93 27.05 9.34
CA LYS A 66 -7.59 28.35 9.15
C LYS A 66 -7.23 29.03 7.82
N LEU A 67 -6.28 28.47 7.08
CA LEU A 67 -5.85 29.03 5.80
C LEU A 67 -6.76 28.51 4.67
N PRO A 68 -7.17 29.35 3.74
CA PRO A 68 -7.87 28.92 2.55
C PRO A 68 -6.90 28.13 1.64
N PRO A 69 -7.43 27.29 0.72
CA PRO A 69 -6.62 26.36 -0.10
C PRO A 69 -5.43 27.02 -0.81
N GLU A 70 -5.63 28.17 -1.42
CA GLU A 70 -4.61 28.93 -2.19
C GLU A 70 -3.43 29.43 -1.35
N LYS A 71 -3.59 29.49 -0.02
CA LYS A 71 -2.53 29.92 0.92
C LYS A 71 -1.77 28.76 1.57
N ARG A 72 -2.14 27.50 1.28
CA ARG A 72 -1.50 26.32 1.85
C ARG A 72 -0.23 25.87 1.11
N GLU A 73 0.08 26.49 -0.02
CA GLU A 73 1.28 26.19 -0.85
C GLU A 73 1.38 24.71 -1.28
N ILE A 74 0.23 24.10 -1.56
CA ILE A 74 0.10 22.70 -1.98
C ILE A 74 -0.31 22.65 -3.45
N SER A 75 0.21 21.70 -4.20
CA SER A 75 -0.33 21.34 -5.51
C SER A 75 -1.19 20.09 -5.41
N TYR A 76 -2.23 20.03 -6.22
CA TYR A 76 -3.20 18.92 -6.22
C TYR A 76 -3.51 18.45 -7.63
N VAL A 77 -3.48 17.14 -7.80
CA VAL A 77 -3.95 16.45 -9.01
C VAL A 77 -5.15 15.59 -8.58
N PRO A 78 -6.37 16.02 -8.89
CA PRO A 78 -7.57 15.22 -8.63
C PRO A 78 -7.71 14.07 -9.62
N GLN A 79 -8.59 13.13 -9.31
CA GLN A 79 -8.84 11.92 -10.11
C GLN A 79 -9.27 12.23 -11.55
N ASP A 80 -10.05 13.30 -11.77
CA ASP A 80 -10.50 13.77 -13.10
C ASP A 80 -9.47 14.69 -13.78
N LEU A 81 -8.27 14.86 -13.20
CA LEU A 81 -7.17 15.74 -13.61
C LEU A 81 -7.51 17.23 -13.59
N ALA A 82 -8.75 17.64 -13.65
CA ALA A 82 -9.28 19.01 -13.64
C ALA A 82 -8.47 20.01 -14.50
N LEU A 83 -8.07 19.61 -15.70
CA LEU A 83 -7.42 20.53 -16.65
C LEU A 83 -8.40 21.62 -17.09
N PHE A 84 -7.92 22.85 -17.19
CA PHE A 84 -8.74 23.97 -17.64
C PHE A 84 -9.02 23.84 -19.16
N PRO A 85 -10.26 23.53 -19.58
CA PRO A 85 -10.55 23.17 -20.97
C PRO A 85 -10.43 24.35 -21.93
N HIS A 86 -10.56 25.57 -21.43
CA HIS A 86 -10.48 26.85 -22.17
C HIS A 86 -9.05 27.42 -22.26
N LEU A 87 -8.08 26.77 -21.64
CA LEU A 87 -6.66 27.15 -21.66
C LEU A 87 -5.88 26.10 -22.46
N THR A 88 -4.87 26.56 -23.21
CA THR A 88 -3.89 25.70 -23.86
C THR A 88 -3.07 24.93 -22.84
N VAL A 89 -2.32 23.91 -23.26
CA VAL A 89 -1.36 23.18 -22.40
C VAL A 89 -0.37 24.14 -21.74
N ARG A 90 0.22 25.08 -22.53
CA ARG A 90 1.13 26.07 -22.01
C ARG A 90 0.51 26.94 -20.90
N GLU A 91 -0.72 27.39 -21.12
CA GLU A 91 -1.45 28.20 -20.14
C GLU A 91 -1.83 27.41 -18.89
N ASN A 92 -2.22 26.12 -19.03
CA ASN A 92 -2.43 25.22 -17.90
C ASN A 92 -1.17 25.09 -17.04
N LEU A 93 0.02 24.88 -17.64
CA LEU A 93 1.30 24.81 -16.92
C LEU A 93 1.64 26.11 -16.20
N LEU A 94 1.37 27.26 -16.83
CA LEU A 94 1.68 28.59 -16.28
C LEU A 94 0.67 29.09 -15.25
N TYR A 95 -0.48 28.44 -15.13
CA TYR A 95 -1.59 28.92 -14.28
C TYR A 95 -1.19 29.13 -12.83
N GLY A 96 -0.58 28.11 -12.19
CA GLY A 96 -0.14 28.19 -10.81
C GLY A 96 0.99 29.20 -10.57
N LEU A 97 1.88 29.34 -11.54
CA LEU A 97 2.97 30.33 -11.50
C LEU A 97 2.44 31.78 -11.55
N ARG A 98 1.45 32.03 -12.39
CA ARG A 98 0.78 33.33 -12.48
C ARG A 98 0.04 33.67 -11.20
N ALA A 99 -0.72 32.71 -10.65
CA ALA A 99 -1.45 32.87 -9.40
C ALA A 99 -0.57 33.21 -8.20
N GLN A 100 0.67 32.72 -8.19
CA GLN A 100 1.65 32.98 -7.12
C GLN A 100 2.55 34.20 -7.38
N ASN A 101 2.34 34.96 -8.46
CA ASN A 101 3.21 36.07 -8.90
C ASN A 101 4.69 35.66 -9.10
N LYS A 102 4.96 34.37 -9.29
CA LYS A 102 6.31 33.80 -9.45
C LYS A 102 6.79 33.77 -10.91
N ALA A 103 6.00 34.28 -11.85
CA ALA A 103 6.26 34.19 -13.30
C ALA A 103 7.44 35.06 -13.80
N ARG A 104 8.29 35.63 -12.93
CA ARG A 104 9.21 36.72 -13.34
C ARG A 104 10.70 36.42 -13.39
N ASN A 105 11.29 35.47 -12.70
CA ASN A 105 12.75 35.23 -12.81
C ASN A 105 13.11 33.75 -12.52
N GLY A 106 13.83 33.08 -13.41
CA GLY A 106 14.38 31.73 -13.25
C GLY A 106 13.40 30.57 -13.46
N THR A 107 12.13 30.86 -13.67
CA THR A 107 11.04 29.88 -13.88
C THR A 107 11.17 29.18 -15.25
N ASP A 108 11.76 29.84 -16.24
CA ASP A 108 11.85 29.31 -17.60
C ASP A 108 12.72 28.03 -17.68
N SER A 109 13.84 27.99 -16.95
CA SER A 109 14.73 26.81 -16.97
C SER A 109 14.12 25.59 -16.25
N HIS A 110 13.38 25.80 -15.16
CA HIS A 110 12.66 24.72 -14.46
C HIS A 110 11.50 24.22 -15.30
N LEU A 111 10.70 25.15 -15.85
CA LEU A 111 9.53 24.80 -16.68
C LEU A 111 9.96 24.08 -17.96
N ASN A 112 11.02 24.53 -18.64
CA ASN A 112 11.54 23.88 -19.84
C ASN A 112 12.03 22.46 -19.54
N ARG A 113 12.81 22.24 -18.47
CA ARG A 113 13.20 20.89 -18.04
C ARG A 113 12.01 20.01 -17.73
N LEU A 114 10.97 20.56 -17.09
CA LEU A 114 9.75 19.85 -16.79
C LEU A 114 9.01 19.45 -18.07
N ILE A 115 8.87 20.35 -19.04
CA ILE A 115 8.26 20.11 -20.37
C ILE A 115 9.01 18.99 -21.11
N ASP A 116 10.36 19.05 -21.10
CA ASP A 116 11.21 18.05 -21.76
C ASP A 116 11.07 16.67 -21.08
N THR A 117 11.13 16.63 -19.75
CA THR A 117 10.97 15.38 -18.98
C THR A 117 9.61 14.74 -19.20
N LEU A 118 8.55 15.57 -19.23
CA LEU A 118 7.18 15.13 -19.50
C LEU A 118 6.93 14.82 -20.97
N ARG A 119 7.85 15.20 -21.88
CA ARG A 119 7.73 15.05 -23.34
C ARG A 119 6.46 15.68 -23.90
N ILE A 120 6.09 16.88 -23.41
CA ILE A 120 4.84 17.58 -23.80
C ILE A 120 5.10 18.85 -24.65
N GLY A 121 6.35 19.08 -25.08
CA GLY A 121 6.71 20.29 -25.85
C GLY A 121 5.89 20.47 -27.12
N HIS A 122 5.59 19.39 -27.85
CA HIS A 122 4.77 19.38 -29.07
C HIS A 122 3.26 19.62 -28.81
N LEU A 123 2.83 19.60 -27.55
CA LEU A 123 1.43 19.79 -27.15
C LEU A 123 1.12 21.21 -26.68
N LEU A 124 2.11 22.06 -26.48
CA LEU A 124 1.98 23.35 -25.77
C LEU A 124 0.91 24.27 -26.32
N ALA A 125 0.66 24.24 -27.65
CA ALA A 125 -0.35 25.04 -28.30
C ALA A 125 -1.75 24.38 -28.38
N ARG A 126 -1.85 23.10 -27.94
CA ARG A 126 -3.12 22.35 -27.97
C ARG A 126 -3.98 22.63 -26.74
N TYR A 127 -5.28 22.38 -26.88
CA TYR A 127 -6.25 22.40 -25.79
C TYR A 127 -6.47 20.99 -25.22
N PRO A 128 -6.88 20.85 -23.95
CA PRO A 128 -7.06 19.55 -23.28
C PRO A 128 -8.01 18.58 -23.99
N HIS A 129 -9.04 19.07 -24.68
CA HIS A 129 -9.99 18.22 -25.41
C HIS A 129 -9.36 17.43 -26.56
N GLY A 130 -8.25 17.92 -27.12
CA GLY A 130 -7.51 17.25 -28.19
C GLY A 130 -6.37 16.33 -27.73
N LEU A 131 -6.29 16.03 -26.43
CA LEU A 131 -5.24 15.20 -25.84
C LEU A 131 -5.74 13.79 -25.52
N SER A 132 -4.86 12.80 -25.71
CA SER A 132 -5.06 11.44 -25.18
C SER A 132 -5.06 11.41 -23.64
N GLY A 133 -5.51 10.31 -23.03
CA GLY A 133 -5.53 10.15 -21.56
C GLY A 133 -4.15 10.34 -20.93
N GLY A 134 -3.11 9.73 -21.51
CA GLY A 134 -1.74 9.87 -21.03
C GLY A 134 -1.14 11.26 -21.22
N GLU A 135 -1.46 11.93 -22.34
CA GLU A 135 -1.05 13.33 -22.56
C GLU A 135 -1.71 14.25 -21.52
N LYS A 136 -3.02 14.07 -21.24
CA LYS A 136 -3.71 14.79 -20.16
C LYS A 136 -3.06 14.59 -18.82
N GLN A 137 -2.68 13.34 -18.51
CA GLN A 137 -2.00 13.00 -17.25
C GLN A 137 -0.65 13.71 -17.12
N ARG A 138 0.18 13.67 -18.17
CA ARG A 138 1.47 14.38 -18.22
C ARG A 138 1.30 15.88 -18.04
N VAL A 139 0.30 16.49 -18.68
CA VAL A 139 -0.02 17.91 -18.54
C VAL A 139 -0.50 18.25 -17.13
N ALA A 140 -1.33 17.41 -16.49
CA ALA A 140 -1.79 17.61 -15.12
C ALA A 140 -0.64 17.54 -14.11
N LEU A 141 0.26 16.55 -14.25
CA LEU A 141 1.49 16.47 -13.46
C LEU A 141 2.37 17.70 -13.68
N GLY A 142 2.53 18.13 -14.93
CA GLY A 142 3.28 19.35 -15.28
C GLY A 142 2.71 20.58 -14.62
N ARG A 143 1.39 20.80 -14.69
CA ARG A 143 0.70 21.91 -14.02
C ARG A 143 0.92 21.92 -12.51
N ALA A 144 0.86 20.73 -11.89
CA ALA A 144 1.05 20.60 -10.45
C ALA A 144 2.51 20.83 -10.02
N LEU A 145 3.48 20.42 -10.84
CA LEU A 145 4.92 20.54 -10.52
C LEU A 145 5.55 21.86 -10.98
N ALA A 146 4.94 22.59 -11.93
CA ALA A 146 5.46 23.84 -12.44
C ALA A 146 5.75 24.90 -11.36
N PRO A 147 4.90 25.09 -10.31
CA PRO A 147 5.17 26.04 -9.23
C PRO A 147 6.29 25.62 -8.28
N ALA A 148 6.93 24.45 -8.48
CA ALA A 148 7.88 23.82 -7.56
C ALA A 148 7.31 23.71 -6.12
N PRO A 149 6.18 22.99 -5.92
CA PRO A 149 5.51 22.93 -4.64
C PRO A 149 6.34 22.13 -3.63
N LYS A 150 6.19 22.46 -2.34
CA LYS A 150 6.76 21.66 -1.25
C LYS A 150 6.05 20.31 -1.12
N LEU A 151 4.75 20.30 -1.40
CA LEU A 151 3.88 19.13 -1.33
C LEU A 151 3.02 19.03 -2.57
N ILE A 152 2.93 17.82 -3.13
CA ILE A 152 1.97 17.46 -4.14
C ILE A 152 1.02 16.39 -3.59
N LEU A 153 -0.28 16.57 -3.80
CA LEU A 153 -1.31 15.60 -3.48
C LEU A 153 -1.83 14.99 -4.77
N LEU A 154 -1.86 13.67 -4.84
CA LEU A 154 -2.26 12.89 -6.02
C LEU A 154 -3.42 11.99 -5.61
N ASP A 155 -4.63 12.24 -6.16
CA ASP A 155 -5.83 11.47 -5.82
C ASP A 155 -6.16 10.49 -6.95
N GLU A 156 -5.81 9.23 -6.78
CA GLU A 156 -5.99 8.14 -7.75
C GLU A 156 -5.59 8.54 -9.19
N PRO A 157 -4.42 9.15 -9.40
CA PRO A 157 -4.10 9.79 -10.67
C PRO A 157 -3.95 8.81 -11.83
N LEU A 158 -3.78 7.51 -11.56
CA LEU A 158 -3.52 6.48 -12.58
C LEU A 158 -4.69 5.51 -12.77
N ALA A 159 -5.81 5.70 -12.06
CA ALA A 159 -6.92 4.74 -12.03
C ALA A 159 -7.62 4.54 -13.39
N ALA A 160 -7.63 5.58 -14.24
CA ALA A 160 -8.32 5.56 -15.55
C ALA A 160 -7.44 5.15 -16.73
N LEU A 161 -6.18 4.73 -16.48
CA LEU A 161 -5.21 4.39 -17.52
C LEU A 161 -5.18 2.88 -17.79
N ASP A 162 -4.95 2.51 -19.05
CA ASP A 162 -4.65 1.12 -19.42
C ASP A 162 -3.29 0.68 -18.81
N PRO A 163 -3.03 -0.64 -18.66
CA PRO A 163 -1.84 -1.14 -17.97
C PRO A 163 -0.51 -0.66 -18.56
N ALA A 164 -0.40 -0.53 -19.88
CA ALA A 164 0.84 -0.11 -20.53
C ALA A 164 1.13 1.36 -20.25
N LEU A 165 0.14 2.22 -20.40
CA LEU A 165 0.24 3.64 -20.12
C LEU A 165 0.43 3.91 -18.63
N LYS A 166 -0.24 3.15 -17.76
CA LYS A 166 -0.06 3.21 -16.31
C LYS A 166 1.40 2.98 -15.94
N SER A 167 2.03 1.91 -16.46
CA SER A 167 3.44 1.62 -16.22
C SER A 167 4.35 2.75 -16.70
N GLU A 168 4.07 3.34 -17.86
CA GLU A 168 4.84 4.47 -18.39
C GLU A 168 4.77 5.71 -17.46
N ILE A 169 3.57 6.07 -17.00
CA ILE A 169 3.38 7.21 -16.11
C ILE A 169 3.97 6.95 -14.71
N GLN A 170 3.92 5.72 -14.20
CA GLN A 170 4.60 5.33 -12.96
C GLN A 170 6.12 5.56 -13.05
N GLN A 171 6.75 5.10 -14.11
CA GLN A 171 8.20 5.33 -14.34
C GLN A 171 8.52 6.82 -14.48
N LEU A 172 7.66 7.57 -15.17
CA LEU A 172 7.79 9.01 -15.29
C LEU A 172 7.71 9.71 -13.92
N LEU A 173 6.73 9.34 -13.08
CA LEU A 173 6.56 9.90 -11.74
C LEU A 173 7.78 9.63 -10.85
N LEU A 174 8.33 8.41 -10.87
CA LEU A 174 9.57 8.06 -10.18
C LEU A 174 10.77 8.88 -10.68
N SER A 175 10.88 9.09 -12.00
CA SER A 175 11.94 9.91 -12.60
C SER A 175 11.83 11.37 -12.16
N LEU A 176 10.63 11.93 -12.20
CA LEU A 176 10.34 13.29 -11.73
C LEU A 176 10.65 13.44 -10.23
N HIS A 177 10.24 12.48 -9.41
CA HIS A 177 10.52 12.50 -7.97
C HIS A 177 12.03 12.47 -7.69
N ARG A 178 12.79 11.60 -8.37
CA ARG A 178 14.26 11.54 -8.24
C ARG A 178 14.94 12.85 -8.61
N SER A 179 14.46 13.52 -9.67
CA SER A 179 15.09 14.74 -10.18
C SER A 179 14.68 16.00 -9.42
N LEU A 180 13.44 16.08 -8.95
CA LEU A 180 12.87 17.28 -8.33
C LEU A 180 12.79 17.20 -6.80
N GLN A 181 12.89 15.98 -6.22
CA GLN A 181 12.89 15.76 -4.77
C GLN A 181 11.69 16.40 -4.05
N PHE A 182 10.50 16.36 -4.65
CA PHE A 182 9.27 16.84 -4.02
C PHE A 182 8.74 15.85 -2.98
N THR A 183 7.94 16.33 -2.04
CA THR A 183 7.16 15.48 -1.14
C THR A 183 5.81 15.20 -1.78
N ALA A 184 5.34 13.94 -1.77
CA ALA A 184 4.04 13.57 -2.29
C ALA A 184 3.22 12.77 -1.28
N LEU A 185 1.91 13.05 -1.22
CA LEU A 185 0.92 12.12 -0.70
C LEU A 185 0.14 11.57 -1.89
N HIS A 186 0.34 10.29 -2.16
CA HIS A 186 -0.26 9.57 -3.27
C HIS A 186 -1.37 8.66 -2.75
N VAL A 187 -2.59 8.91 -3.18
CA VAL A 187 -3.76 8.11 -2.82
C VAL A 187 -4.03 7.08 -3.90
N THR A 188 -4.17 5.84 -3.50
CA THR A 188 -4.55 4.74 -4.40
C THR A 188 -5.22 3.60 -3.64
N HIS A 189 -5.93 2.73 -4.36
CA HIS A 189 -6.38 1.42 -3.89
C HIS A 189 -5.62 0.27 -4.56
N ASP A 190 -4.69 0.58 -5.46
CA ASP A 190 -3.89 -0.39 -6.21
C ASP A 190 -2.62 -0.75 -5.43
N LEU A 191 -2.48 -2.05 -5.14
CA LEU A 191 -1.37 -2.57 -4.34
C LEU A 191 -0.03 -2.48 -5.06
N ASP A 192 0.00 -2.76 -6.37
CA ASP A 192 1.23 -2.72 -7.18
C ASP A 192 1.73 -1.28 -7.29
N GLU A 193 0.81 -0.33 -7.49
CA GLU A 193 1.11 1.10 -7.53
C GLU A 193 1.68 1.60 -6.20
N ALA A 194 1.04 1.21 -5.09
CA ALA A 194 1.50 1.57 -3.76
C ALA A 194 2.90 1.03 -3.44
N TYR A 195 3.17 -0.22 -3.81
CA TYR A 195 4.48 -0.84 -3.61
C TYR A 195 5.56 -0.24 -4.50
N LEU A 196 5.23 0.04 -5.77
CA LEU A 196 6.19 0.58 -6.74
C LEU A 196 6.59 2.03 -6.41
N LEU A 197 5.60 2.89 -6.12
CA LEU A 197 5.82 4.32 -5.96
C LEU A 197 6.17 4.74 -4.54
N GLY A 198 5.62 4.07 -3.52
CA GLY A 198 5.76 4.48 -2.12
C GLY A 198 7.15 4.26 -1.54
N ASP A 199 7.62 5.21 -0.73
CA ASP A 199 8.70 5.03 0.24
C ASP A 199 8.11 4.57 1.58
N ALA A 200 6.97 5.16 1.96
CA ALA A 200 6.16 4.79 3.11
C ALA A 200 4.71 4.60 2.70
N VAL A 201 3.99 3.76 3.44
CA VAL A 201 2.59 3.41 3.17
C VAL A 201 1.79 3.49 4.46
N THR A 202 0.64 4.17 4.40
CA THR A 202 -0.39 4.13 5.45
C THR A 202 -1.60 3.41 4.90
N VAL A 203 -2.03 2.35 5.57
CA VAL A 203 -3.24 1.59 5.22
C VAL A 203 -4.42 2.16 6.00
N LEU A 204 -5.39 2.70 5.28
CA LEU A 204 -6.62 3.28 5.82
C LEU A 204 -7.80 2.35 5.52
N ILE A 205 -8.44 1.81 6.56
CA ILE A 205 -9.63 0.94 6.44
C ILE A 205 -10.72 1.54 7.33
N GLU A 206 -11.91 1.73 6.76
CA GLU A 206 -13.09 2.25 7.50
C GLU A 206 -12.80 3.51 8.33
N GLY A 207 -12.01 4.43 7.78
CA GLY A 207 -11.66 5.69 8.44
C GLY A 207 -10.60 5.58 9.55
N LYS A 208 -9.95 4.42 9.70
CA LYS A 208 -8.89 4.18 10.69
C LYS A 208 -7.57 3.84 10.02
N VAL A 209 -6.48 4.37 10.56
CA VAL A 209 -5.14 3.91 10.21
C VAL A 209 -4.92 2.56 10.87
N GLU A 210 -4.89 1.50 10.07
CA GLU A 210 -4.66 0.13 10.53
C GLU A 210 -3.16 -0.19 10.65
N GLN A 211 -2.36 0.34 9.73
CA GLN A 211 -0.92 0.18 9.75
C GLN A 211 -0.24 1.30 8.97
N GLU A 212 0.91 1.75 9.47
CA GLU A 212 1.80 2.70 8.81
C GLU A 212 3.24 2.22 8.95
N GLY A 213 4.05 2.44 7.91
CA GLY A 213 5.45 2.06 7.91
C GLY A 213 6.10 2.13 6.54
N ARG A 214 7.33 1.63 6.44
CA ARG A 214 7.97 1.42 5.14
C ARG A 214 7.17 0.42 4.32
N LYS A 215 7.15 0.58 3.00
CA LYS A 215 6.37 -0.32 2.12
C LYS A 215 6.68 -1.79 2.34
N GLU A 216 7.97 -2.13 2.50
CA GLU A 216 8.39 -3.52 2.74
C GLU A 216 7.77 -4.07 4.04
N GLU A 217 7.71 -3.25 5.08
CA GLU A 217 7.11 -3.65 6.36
C GLU A 217 5.61 -3.88 6.23
N VAL A 218 4.89 -2.92 5.63
CA VAL A 218 3.43 -3.01 5.48
C VAL A 218 3.02 -4.21 4.64
N PHE A 219 3.69 -4.41 3.48
CA PHE A 219 3.32 -5.48 2.54
C PHE A 219 3.79 -6.87 2.95
N LEU A 220 4.92 -6.96 3.67
CA LEU A 220 5.50 -8.24 4.04
C LEU A 220 5.10 -8.69 5.45
N ARG A 221 4.70 -7.75 6.31
CA ARG A 221 4.47 -7.97 7.75
C ARG A 221 3.21 -7.25 8.22
N PRO A 222 2.03 -7.69 7.80
CA PRO A 222 0.78 -7.10 8.24
C PRO A 222 0.62 -7.26 9.76
N HIS A 223 0.21 -6.18 10.43
CA HIS A 223 0.03 -6.19 11.89
C HIS A 223 -1.36 -6.62 12.32
N THR A 224 -2.35 -6.51 11.40
CA THR A 224 -3.74 -6.86 11.70
C THR A 224 -4.34 -7.73 10.60
N VAL A 225 -5.37 -8.50 10.96
CA VAL A 225 -6.10 -9.34 10.00
C VAL A 225 -6.76 -8.50 8.89
N PRO A 226 -7.40 -7.34 9.16
CA PRO A 226 -7.92 -6.47 8.12
C PRO A 226 -6.87 -6.03 7.10
N VAL A 227 -5.65 -5.68 7.54
CA VAL A 227 -4.54 -5.33 6.62
C VAL A 227 -4.15 -6.54 5.77
N ALA A 228 -3.98 -7.72 6.38
CA ALA A 228 -3.64 -8.94 5.67
C ALA A 228 -4.69 -9.29 4.59
N GLN A 229 -5.97 -9.20 4.93
CA GLN A 229 -7.08 -9.44 4.00
C GLN A 229 -7.12 -8.42 2.87
N PHE A 230 -6.94 -7.14 3.18
CA PHE A 230 -6.90 -6.07 2.18
C PHE A 230 -5.72 -6.25 1.21
N LEU A 231 -4.55 -6.65 1.70
CA LEU A 231 -3.39 -6.98 0.87
C LEU A 231 -3.59 -8.27 0.04
N GLY A 232 -4.73 -8.94 0.17
CA GLY A 232 -5.03 -10.18 -0.56
C GLY A 232 -4.24 -11.39 -0.10
N LEU A 233 -3.71 -11.37 1.12
CA LEU A 233 -2.96 -12.50 1.67
C LEU A 233 -3.89 -13.70 1.90
N ARG A 234 -3.47 -14.90 1.48
CA ARG A 234 -4.32 -16.08 1.39
C ARG A 234 -4.12 -17.09 2.51
N ASN A 235 -2.89 -17.50 2.76
CA ASN A 235 -2.58 -18.52 3.75
C ASN A 235 -2.61 -17.94 5.17
N LEU A 236 -3.80 -17.61 5.64
CA LEU A 236 -4.07 -17.12 6.99
C LEU A 236 -4.55 -18.29 7.84
N VAL A 237 -3.66 -18.88 8.65
CA VAL A 237 -3.89 -20.12 9.38
C VAL A 237 -4.11 -19.80 10.87
N PRO A 238 -5.26 -20.18 11.45
CA PRO A 238 -5.46 -20.03 12.88
C PRO A 238 -4.45 -20.85 13.70
N GLY A 239 -3.92 -20.21 14.72
CA GLY A 239 -2.97 -20.82 15.64
C GLY A 239 -3.19 -20.36 17.07
N ARG A 240 -2.49 -21.01 18.02
CA ARG A 240 -2.53 -20.65 19.44
C ARG A 240 -1.11 -20.64 20.02
N VAL A 241 -0.79 -19.60 20.76
CA VAL A 241 0.52 -19.46 21.42
C VAL A 241 0.68 -20.55 22.50
N LYS A 242 1.74 -21.36 22.38
CA LYS A 242 2.08 -22.47 23.31
C LYS A 242 3.25 -22.16 24.22
N LYS A 243 4.20 -21.36 23.75
CA LYS A 243 5.38 -20.98 24.53
C LYS A 243 5.91 -19.64 24.02
N ILE A 244 6.37 -18.83 24.94
CA ILE A 244 7.09 -17.58 24.65
C ILE A 244 8.45 -17.70 25.31
N ASP A 245 9.50 -17.55 24.51
CA ASP A 245 10.87 -17.50 24.99
C ASP A 245 11.42 -16.08 24.77
N GLU A 246 11.35 -15.27 25.80
CA GLU A 246 11.81 -13.87 25.76
C GLU A 246 13.33 -13.76 25.56
N ARG A 247 14.11 -14.75 26.07
CA ARG A 247 15.59 -14.74 25.96
C ARG A 247 16.03 -14.98 24.51
N GLU A 248 15.44 -15.97 23.88
CA GLU A 248 15.73 -16.29 22.47
C GLU A 248 14.90 -15.49 21.48
N ARG A 249 13.97 -14.66 21.95
CA ARG A 249 12.99 -13.93 21.11
C ARG A 249 12.27 -14.86 20.13
N ARG A 250 11.69 -15.93 20.67
CA ARG A 250 10.95 -16.94 19.89
C ARG A 250 9.59 -17.21 20.50
N ILE A 251 8.65 -17.58 19.63
CA ILE A 251 7.32 -18.00 20.03
C ILE A 251 7.03 -19.35 19.40
N SER A 252 6.49 -20.29 20.20
CA SER A 252 5.93 -21.54 19.69
C SER A 252 4.43 -21.39 19.54
N VAL A 253 3.92 -21.69 18.34
CA VAL A 253 2.50 -21.61 17.99
C VAL A 253 2.04 -22.97 17.50
N SER A 254 0.94 -23.48 18.07
CA SER A 254 0.28 -24.67 17.54
C SER A 254 -0.65 -24.32 16.39
N PHE A 255 -0.64 -25.10 15.33
CA PHE A 255 -1.53 -25.01 14.19
C PHE A 255 -1.72 -26.37 13.54
N TRP A 256 -2.94 -26.70 13.14
CA TRP A 256 -3.27 -27.95 12.46
C TRP A 256 -2.69 -29.22 13.08
N GLY A 257 -2.68 -29.28 14.42
CA GLY A 257 -2.13 -30.44 15.18
C GLY A 257 -0.61 -30.49 15.25
N GLY A 258 0.11 -29.57 14.59
CA GLY A 258 1.54 -29.37 14.70
C GLY A 258 1.91 -28.18 15.58
N GLU A 259 3.22 -27.97 15.76
CA GLU A 259 3.77 -26.83 16.47
C GLU A 259 4.94 -26.25 15.68
N ILE A 260 5.00 -24.92 15.58
CA ILE A 260 6.11 -24.22 14.94
C ILE A 260 6.71 -23.19 15.91
N THR A 261 8.03 -23.13 15.95
CA THR A 261 8.77 -22.10 16.69
C THR A 261 9.32 -21.08 15.70
N ILE A 262 8.91 -19.84 15.84
CA ILE A 262 9.23 -18.73 14.95
C ILE A 262 9.83 -17.55 15.72
N PRO A 263 10.58 -16.64 15.06
CA PRO A 263 11.06 -15.43 15.70
C PRO A 263 9.93 -14.58 16.25
N ALA A 264 10.10 -14.02 17.45
CA ALA A 264 9.17 -13.05 18.03
C ALA A 264 9.53 -11.65 17.55
N ASP A 265 8.83 -11.20 16.51
CA ASP A 265 8.95 -9.84 15.98
C ASP A 265 8.08 -8.83 16.76
N HIS A 266 8.08 -7.54 16.35
CA HIS A 266 7.37 -6.46 17.03
C HIS A 266 5.89 -6.74 17.29
N ALA A 267 5.18 -7.37 16.33
CA ALA A 267 3.77 -7.73 16.47
C ALA A 267 3.52 -8.78 17.57
N ALA A 268 4.53 -9.59 17.88
CA ALA A 268 4.47 -10.68 18.84
C ALA A 268 4.87 -10.30 20.27
N ARG A 269 5.34 -9.06 20.52
CA ARG A 269 5.88 -8.64 21.83
C ARG A 269 4.88 -8.65 22.97
N ASN A 270 3.60 -8.53 22.67
CA ASN A 270 2.53 -8.44 23.68
C ASN A 270 1.67 -9.70 23.75
N LEU A 271 2.05 -10.77 23.04
CA LEU A 271 1.31 -12.03 23.06
C LEU A 271 1.51 -12.74 24.40
N ILE A 272 0.46 -13.41 24.85
CA ILE A 272 0.47 -14.23 26.06
C ILE A 272 0.23 -15.70 25.74
N TYR A 273 0.61 -16.60 26.66
CA TYR A 273 0.32 -18.02 26.54
C TYR A 273 -1.19 -18.28 26.35
N GLY A 274 -1.53 -19.15 25.42
CA GLY A 274 -2.90 -19.53 25.12
C GLY A 274 -3.65 -18.58 24.20
N GLU A 275 -3.06 -17.45 23.83
CA GLU A 275 -3.69 -16.45 22.93
C GLU A 275 -3.86 -16.99 21.51
N GLU A 276 -4.99 -16.64 20.90
CA GLU A 276 -5.27 -16.96 19.50
C GLU A 276 -4.54 -15.98 18.59
N VAL A 277 -3.92 -16.52 17.55
CA VAL A 277 -3.17 -15.76 16.54
C VAL A 277 -3.48 -16.29 15.15
N ILE A 278 -3.19 -15.48 14.14
CA ILE A 278 -3.18 -15.94 12.75
C ILE A 278 -1.72 -16.09 12.32
N LEU A 279 -1.36 -17.27 11.86
CA LEU A 279 -0.10 -17.51 11.15
C LEU A 279 -0.31 -17.18 9.68
N TYR A 280 0.46 -16.24 9.16
CA TYR A 280 0.51 -15.94 7.74
C TYR A 280 1.73 -16.61 7.11
N LEU A 281 1.51 -17.26 5.97
CA LEU A 281 2.55 -17.89 5.15
C LEU A 281 2.32 -17.51 3.68
N ARG A 282 3.38 -17.05 3.01
CA ARG A 282 3.26 -16.69 1.61
C ARG A 282 3.10 -17.93 0.73
N PRO A 283 2.19 -17.90 -0.27
CA PRO A 283 2.00 -19.01 -1.18
C PRO A 283 3.26 -19.48 -1.92
N GLU A 284 4.16 -18.56 -2.24
CA GLU A 284 5.43 -18.83 -2.92
C GLU A 284 6.52 -19.42 -2.00
N GLU A 285 6.32 -19.36 -0.68
CA GLU A 285 7.25 -19.93 0.32
C GLU A 285 6.91 -21.38 0.72
N VAL A 286 5.80 -21.90 0.22
CA VAL A 286 5.43 -23.31 0.41
C VAL A 286 6.17 -24.17 -0.62
N LEU A 287 6.99 -25.09 -0.14
CA LEU A 287 7.82 -25.94 -0.99
C LEU A 287 7.19 -27.33 -1.15
N ILE A 288 7.00 -27.79 -2.39
CA ILE A 288 6.55 -29.16 -2.67
C ILE A 288 7.77 -30.08 -2.66
N LEU A 289 7.73 -31.11 -1.83
CA LEU A 289 8.81 -32.09 -1.71
C LEU A 289 8.70 -33.12 -2.85
N ARG A 290 9.86 -33.49 -3.43
CA ARG A 290 9.94 -34.52 -4.44
C ARG A 290 10.26 -35.86 -3.81
N GLU A 291 9.56 -36.91 -4.20
CA GLU A 291 9.88 -38.27 -3.78
C GLU A 291 11.32 -38.66 -4.13
N GLY A 292 11.99 -39.34 -3.22
CA GLY A 292 13.38 -39.82 -3.41
C GLY A 292 14.49 -38.75 -3.34
N LYS A 293 14.15 -37.46 -3.10
CA LYS A 293 15.18 -36.43 -2.87
C LYS A 293 15.44 -36.19 -1.40
N PRO A 294 16.71 -35.98 -0.99
CA PRO A 294 17.05 -35.69 0.40
C PRO A 294 16.42 -34.35 0.84
N ILE A 295 15.74 -34.38 1.99
CA ILE A 295 15.13 -33.20 2.60
C ILE A 295 16.18 -32.49 3.47
N LYS A 296 16.37 -31.19 3.24
CA LYS A 296 17.25 -30.36 4.09
C LYS A 296 16.76 -30.41 5.55
N GLU A 297 17.69 -30.50 6.48
CA GLU A 297 17.39 -30.62 7.93
C GLU A 297 16.48 -29.47 8.44
N SER A 298 16.68 -28.25 7.95
CA SER A 298 15.86 -27.06 8.28
C SER A 298 14.39 -27.17 7.88
N LEU A 299 14.04 -28.11 6.98
CA LEU A 299 12.66 -28.30 6.49
C LEU A 299 11.95 -29.47 7.19
N ARG A 300 12.70 -30.37 7.85
CA ARG A 300 12.14 -31.63 8.41
C ARG A 300 11.07 -31.42 9.47
N GLN A 301 11.10 -30.30 10.18
CA GLN A 301 10.20 -30.03 11.29
C GLN A 301 8.80 -29.51 10.85
N ASN A 302 8.69 -29.03 9.61
CA ASN A 302 7.47 -28.35 9.12
C ASN A 302 7.00 -28.98 7.81
N ILE A 303 6.81 -30.29 7.82
CA ILE A 303 6.30 -31.05 6.67
C ILE A 303 4.84 -31.40 6.94
N LEU A 304 3.98 -31.07 5.97
CA LEU A 304 2.60 -31.50 5.95
C LEU A 304 2.38 -32.47 4.79
N THR A 305 1.67 -33.57 5.07
CA THR A 305 1.18 -34.49 4.04
C THR A 305 -0.28 -34.16 3.76
N GLY A 306 -0.67 -34.19 2.50
CA GLY A 306 -2.02 -33.85 2.11
C GLY A 306 -2.28 -34.16 0.64
N GLU A 307 -3.35 -33.58 0.12
CA GLU A 307 -3.85 -33.80 -1.22
C GLU A 307 -3.95 -32.50 -2.01
N VAL A 308 -3.64 -32.55 -3.30
CA VAL A 308 -3.89 -31.46 -4.26
C VAL A 308 -5.39 -31.43 -4.57
N VAL A 309 -6.09 -30.43 -4.09
CA VAL A 309 -7.55 -30.30 -4.27
C VAL A 309 -7.90 -29.72 -5.63
N ARG A 310 -7.15 -28.71 -6.07
CA ARG A 310 -7.40 -27.98 -7.32
C ARG A 310 -6.13 -27.33 -7.84
N ILE A 311 -6.04 -27.19 -9.15
CA ILE A 311 -4.95 -26.48 -9.84
C ILE A 311 -5.56 -25.44 -10.77
N LEU A 312 -5.09 -24.18 -10.67
CA LEU A 312 -5.49 -23.09 -11.56
C LEU A 312 -4.29 -22.61 -12.37
N ASP A 313 -4.43 -22.66 -13.69
CA ASP A 313 -3.47 -22.01 -14.60
C ASP A 313 -3.76 -20.50 -14.67
N ARG A 314 -2.75 -19.69 -14.33
CA ARG A 314 -2.81 -18.21 -14.36
C ARG A 314 -1.94 -17.63 -15.48
N GLY A 315 -1.58 -18.44 -16.47
CA GLY A 315 -0.74 -18.06 -17.61
C GLY A 315 0.75 -18.06 -17.30
N THR A 316 1.22 -17.25 -16.38
CA THR A 316 2.64 -17.16 -15.98
C THR A 316 3.01 -18.08 -14.81
N GLN A 317 2.04 -18.53 -14.05
CA GLN A 317 2.20 -19.38 -12.86
C GLN A 317 0.97 -20.27 -12.66
N HIS A 318 1.14 -21.33 -11.89
CA HIS A 318 0.05 -22.19 -11.44
C HIS A 318 -0.21 -21.99 -9.95
N TRP A 319 -1.49 -21.89 -9.58
CA TRP A 319 -1.93 -21.87 -8.21
C TRP A 319 -2.44 -23.25 -7.84
N VAL A 320 -1.78 -23.88 -6.88
CA VAL A 320 -2.10 -25.21 -6.37
C VAL A 320 -2.75 -25.10 -5.01
N PHE A 321 -3.95 -25.63 -4.86
CA PHE A 321 -4.67 -25.68 -3.59
C PHE A 321 -4.41 -27.02 -2.94
N PHE A 322 -3.76 -27.00 -1.79
CA PHE A 322 -3.34 -28.16 -1.04
C PHE A 322 -4.15 -28.25 0.25
N ARG A 323 -4.72 -29.43 0.55
CA ARG A 323 -5.43 -29.72 1.79
C ARG A 323 -4.58 -30.67 2.64
N PRO A 324 -4.10 -30.23 3.82
CA PRO A 324 -3.42 -31.14 4.76
C PRO A 324 -4.36 -32.24 5.26
N LEU A 325 -3.82 -33.43 5.55
CA LEU A 325 -4.60 -34.53 6.10
C LEU A 325 -5.22 -34.16 7.45
N GLY A 326 -6.52 -34.41 7.61
CA GLY A 326 -7.24 -34.14 8.85
C GLY A 326 -7.58 -32.66 9.09
N VAL A 327 -7.46 -31.83 8.06
CA VAL A 327 -7.73 -30.38 8.14
C VAL A 327 -8.70 -29.97 7.03
N ASP A 328 -9.74 -29.22 7.37
CA ASP A 328 -10.71 -28.70 6.38
C ASP A 328 -10.19 -27.47 5.61
N SER A 329 -9.18 -26.77 6.14
CA SER A 329 -8.57 -25.61 5.51
C SER A 329 -7.61 -26.00 4.39
N GLN A 330 -7.41 -25.09 3.45
CA GLN A 330 -6.50 -25.28 2.31
C GLN A 330 -5.37 -24.26 2.35
N LEU A 331 -4.19 -24.68 1.87
CA LEU A 331 -3.07 -23.79 1.53
C LEU A 331 -3.07 -23.52 0.03
N GLU A 332 -2.84 -22.28 -0.32
CA GLU A 332 -2.56 -21.87 -1.69
C GLU A 332 -1.03 -21.86 -1.89
N ILE A 333 -0.57 -22.48 -2.98
CA ILE A 333 0.85 -22.60 -3.35
C ILE A 333 1.02 -22.01 -4.75
N HIS A 334 1.92 -21.07 -4.90
CA HIS A 334 2.22 -20.44 -6.19
C HIS A 334 3.48 -21.06 -6.80
N LEU A 335 3.34 -21.62 -7.99
CA LEU A 335 4.44 -22.25 -8.70
C LEU A 335 4.65 -21.58 -10.05
N PRO A 336 5.89 -21.14 -10.37
CA PRO A 336 6.26 -20.77 -11.73
C PRO A 336 6.02 -21.93 -12.72
N ASN A 337 5.65 -21.64 -13.96
CA ASN A 337 5.31 -22.66 -14.97
C ASN A 337 6.39 -23.73 -15.13
N TYR A 338 7.68 -23.35 -15.10
CA TYR A 338 8.77 -24.31 -15.24
C TYR A 338 8.87 -25.28 -14.05
N VAL A 339 8.54 -24.82 -12.82
CA VAL A 339 8.50 -25.68 -11.63
C VAL A 339 7.32 -26.63 -11.70
N PHE A 340 6.14 -26.12 -12.05
CA PHE A 340 4.93 -26.92 -12.17
C PHE A 340 5.07 -28.06 -13.18
N ARG A 341 5.60 -27.77 -14.40
CA ARG A 341 5.86 -28.78 -15.43
C ARG A 341 6.80 -29.89 -14.93
N ASN A 342 7.82 -29.53 -14.15
CA ASN A 342 8.77 -30.51 -13.61
C ASN A 342 8.21 -31.36 -12.45
N LEU A 343 7.12 -30.92 -11.82
CA LEU A 343 6.45 -31.66 -10.74
C LEU A 343 5.36 -32.56 -11.25
N ALA A 344 4.82 -32.28 -12.45
CA ALA A 344 3.72 -33.02 -13.11
C ALA A 344 2.54 -33.29 -12.18
N LEU A 345 2.15 -32.28 -11.38
CA LEU A 345 1.09 -32.40 -10.36
C LEU A 345 -0.27 -32.64 -11.01
N GLN A 346 -1.10 -33.44 -10.32
CA GLN A 346 -2.48 -33.71 -10.69
C GLN A 346 -3.42 -33.48 -9.50
N GLU A 347 -4.65 -33.10 -9.77
CA GLU A 347 -5.71 -33.03 -8.75
C GLU A 347 -5.98 -34.45 -8.19
N GLY A 348 -6.19 -34.53 -6.88
CA GLY A 348 -6.31 -35.82 -6.16
C GLY A 348 -4.95 -36.43 -5.77
N GLN A 349 -3.84 -35.90 -6.24
CA GLN A 349 -2.52 -36.42 -5.91
C GLN A 349 -2.14 -36.13 -4.46
N LYS A 350 -1.68 -37.18 -3.74
CA LYS A 350 -1.09 -37.04 -2.42
C LYS A 350 0.34 -36.50 -2.55
N ILE A 351 0.65 -35.41 -1.88
CA ILE A 351 1.97 -34.77 -1.86
C ILE A 351 2.39 -34.42 -0.46
N GLN A 352 3.68 -34.13 -0.32
CA GLN A 352 4.24 -33.52 0.89
C GLN A 352 4.69 -32.09 0.57
N VAL A 353 4.36 -31.17 1.47
CA VAL A 353 4.83 -29.79 1.41
C VAL A 353 5.66 -29.48 2.64
N ALA A 354 6.66 -28.62 2.47
CA ALA A 354 7.51 -28.16 3.56
C ALA A 354 7.51 -26.64 3.61
N MET A 355 7.63 -26.10 4.82
CA MET A 355 7.63 -24.67 5.06
C MET A 355 8.83 -24.30 5.93
N ARG A 356 9.47 -23.18 5.62
CA ARG A 356 10.56 -22.68 6.48
C ARG A 356 9.96 -21.91 7.64
N LYS A 357 10.55 -22.04 8.84
CA LYS A 357 10.10 -21.31 10.03
C LYS A 357 10.18 -19.78 9.84
N GLU A 358 11.16 -19.31 9.06
CA GLU A 358 11.37 -17.90 8.75
C GLU A 358 10.31 -17.32 7.81
N SER A 359 9.56 -18.19 7.11
CA SER A 359 8.49 -17.79 6.18
C SER A 359 7.16 -17.50 6.86
N PHE A 360 7.06 -17.81 8.17
CA PHE A 360 5.84 -17.54 8.92
C PHE A 360 5.89 -16.17 9.59
N TRP A 361 4.75 -15.50 9.54
CA TRP A 361 4.49 -14.27 10.24
C TRP A 361 3.30 -14.44 11.20
N VAL A 362 3.37 -13.88 12.41
CA VAL A 362 2.28 -13.94 13.39
C VAL A 362 1.50 -12.63 13.37
N ILE A 363 0.20 -12.75 13.19
CA ILE A 363 -0.73 -11.64 13.29
C ILE A 363 -1.56 -11.84 14.55
N PRO A 364 -1.50 -10.92 15.54
CA PRO A 364 -2.35 -10.98 16.71
C PRO A 364 -3.84 -10.87 16.33
N VAL A 365 -4.68 -11.70 16.91
CA VAL A 365 -6.12 -11.50 16.82
C VAL A 365 -6.49 -10.51 17.93
N LEU A 366 -6.63 -9.23 17.58
CA LEU A 366 -7.06 -8.20 18.52
C LEU A 366 -8.51 -8.51 18.95
N ILE A 367 -8.68 -9.23 20.05
CA ILE A 367 -9.96 -9.30 20.72
C ILE A 367 -10.17 -7.92 21.35
N PRO A 368 -11.24 -7.17 21.02
CA PRO A 368 -11.52 -5.91 21.70
C PRO A 368 -11.59 -6.21 23.21
N LYS A 369 -10.68 -5.65 24.00
CA LYS A 369 -10.80 -5.73 25.45
C LYS A 369 -12.18 -5.16 25.80
N PRO A 370 -13.00 -5.87 26.59
CA PRO A 370 -14.23 -5.31 27.09
C PRO A 370 -13.91 -3.98 27.78
N PRO A 371 -14.76 -2.96 27.64
CA PRO A 371 -14.53 -1.68 28.30
C PRO A 371 -14.27 -1.95 29.77
N ALA A 372 -13.18 -1.38 30.30
CA ALA A 372 -12.87 -1.48 31.72
C ALA A 372 -14.13 -1.08 32.48
N GLN A 373 -14.68 -2.02 33.25
CA GLN A 373 -15.81 -1.72 34.13
C GLN A 373 -15.32 -0.62 35.08
N GLY A 374 -15.77 0.60 34.84
CA GLY A 374 -15.53 1.70 35.75
C GLY A 374 -16.12 1.31 37.12
N ASN A 375 -15.25 1.21 38.11
CA ASN A 375 -15.71 1.20 39.51
C ASN A 375 -16.45 2.51 39.73
N PHE A 376 -17.76 2.37 39.99
CA PHE A 376 -18.61 3.43 40.56
C PHE A 376 -18.24 3.64 42.03
#